data_f66f3cca008622b24588cba3597a9a26
#
_entry.id   f66f3cca008622b24588cba3597a9a26
#
_cell.length_a   1.000
_cell.length_b   1.000
_cell.length_c   1.000
_cell.angle_alpha   90.00
_cell.angle_beta   90.00
_cell.angle_gamma   90.00
#
_symmetry.space_group_name_H-M   'P 1'
#
loop_
_entity.id
_entity.type
_entity.pdbx_description
1 polymer ?
#
loop_
_entity_poly.entity_id
_entity_poly.type
_entity_poly.pdbx_seq_one_letter_code
_entity_poly.pdbx_strand_id
1 'polypeptide(L)'
;HAVDPMSEKYYSWSPYTYCKNNPVLRIDLDGKDDYVISRSGRLFNETPIDKRGKGSTDNLYLSSDRSISVTVNQGLLGEIHSMQAKEQKENRVKKSYGSTQDLETAATVFKFAADHTTVEWKLDVYDDNGTRTAVVATDRDPYGVDNGVYAQNKLSVKGEKVIDIHSHLLGGTKGGAGNDFNLAKP
;
A
#
# COMPACT_ATOMS: atom_id res chain seq x y z
N HIS A 1 18.65 14.50 -29.78
CA HIS A 1 18.84 13.91 -28.44
C HIS A 1 19.70 14.88 -27.63
N ALA A 2 19.15 15.44 -26.56
CA ALA A 2 19.89 16.27 -25.63
C ALA A 2 20.63 15.36 -24.61
N VAL A 3 21.86 15.74 -24.29
CA VAL A 3 22.64 15.11 -23.22
C VAL A 3 22.00 15.50 -21.87
N ASP A 4 21.86 14.53 -20.96
CA ASP A 4 21.37 14.80 -19.61
C ASP A 4 22.28 15.82 -18.90
N PRO A 5 21.78 17.00 -18.50
CA PRO A 5 22.57 18.02 -17.80
C PRO A 5 23.14 17.55 -16.45
N MET A 6 22.64 16.43 -15.91
CA MET A 6 23.07 15.83 -14.64
C MET A 6 23.98 14.62 -14.82
N SER A 7 24.40 14.32 -16.07
CA SER A 7 25.24 13.16 -16.38
C SER A 7 26.57 13.10 -15.59
N GLU A 8 27.10 14.25 -15.20
CA GLU A 8 28.33 14.33 -14.37
C GLU A 8 28.16 13.77 -12.94
N LYS A 9 26.92 13.63 -12.44
CA LYS A 9 26.64 13.02 -11.13
C LYS A 9 26.53 11.49 -11.17
N TYR A 10 26.51 10.91 -12.36
CA TYR A 10 26.22 9.48 -12.55
C TYR A 10 27.25 8.83 -13.49
N TYR A 11 28.55 8.91 -13.15
CA TYR A 11 29.68 8.40 -13.95
C TYR A 11 29.58 6.93 -14.38
N SER A 12 28.74 6.14 -13.73
CA SER A 12 28.51 4.73 -14.09
C SER A 12 27.46 4.53 -15.17
N TRP A 13 26.81 5.61 -15.67
CA TRP A 13 25.74 5.55 -16.66
C TRP A 13 26.12 6.36 -17.88
N SER A 14 25.70 5.87 -19.06
CA SER A 14 25.87 6.64 -20.30
C SER A 14 25.12 7.96 -20.20
N PRO A 15 25.73 9.11 -20.63
CA PRO A 15 25.04 10.43 -20.68
C PRO A 15 23.80 10.42 -21.56
N TYR A 16 23.60 9.39 -22.38
CA TYR A 16 22.44 9.20 -23.25
C TYR A 16 21.40 8.22 -22.67
N THR A 17 21.59 7.75 -21.44
CA THR A 17 20.65 6.84 -20.78
C THR A 17 19.43 7.61 -20.29
N TYR A 18 18.36 7.64 -21.09
CA TYR A 18 17.09 8.21 -20.68
C TYR A 18 16.31 7.19 -19.85
N CYS A 19 15.90 7.58 -18.64
CA CYS A 19 15.11 6.75 -17.72
C CYS A 19 15.69 5.34 -17.49
N LYS A 20 17.02 5.20 -17.44
CA LYS A 20 17.73 3.91 -17.35
C LYS A 20 17.31 2.92 -18.46
N ASN A 21 17.12 3.39 -19.67
CA ASN A 21 16.63 2.65 -20.82
C ASN A 21 15.20 2.06 -20.65
N ASN A 22 14.41 2.61 -19.73
CA ASN A 22 13.04 2.19 -19.52
C ASN A 22 12.08 3.40 -19.39
N PRO A 23 11.89 4.20 -20.46
CA PRO A 23 11.09 5.43 -20.42
C PRO A 23 9.60 5.17 -20.16
N VAL A 24 9.10 3.98 -20.47
CA VAL A 24 7.68 3.61 -20.28
C VAL A 24 7.35 3.39 -18.80
N LEU A 25 8.35 2.95 -18.00
CA LEU A 25 8.14 2.60 -16.58
C LEU A 25 8.69 3.66 -15.62
N ARG A 26 9.30 4.76 -16.08
CA ARG A 26 10.02 5.72 -15.23
C ARG A 26 9.77 7.20 -15.57
N ILE A 27 8.74 7.50 -16.33
CA ILE A 27 8.32 8.89 -16.56
C ILE A 27 7.39 9.27 -15.39
N ASP A 28 7.92 10.03 -14.45
CA ASP A 28 7.11 10.76 -13.48
C ASP A 28 6.59 12.03 -14.18
N LEU A 29 5.43 11.91 -14.81
CA LEU A 29 4.80 13.00 -15.57
C LEU A 29 4.00 13.97 -14.69
N ASP A 30 3.64 13.59 -13.46
CA ASP A 30 2.65 14.30 -12.66
C ASP A 30 2.97 14.38 -11.16
N GLY A 31 4.18 14.00 -10.73
CA GLY A 31 4.62 14.07 -9.33
C GLY A 31 3.95 13.04 -8.42
N LYS A 32 3.33 11.99 -8.98
CA LYS A 32 2.77 10.87 -8.21
C LYS A 32 3.87 9.99 -7.66
N ASP A 33 3.64 9.44 -6.48
CA ASP A 33 4.49 8.38 -5.98
C ASP A 33 4.05 7.04 -6.58
N ASP A 34 5.01 6.30 -7.13
CA ASP A 34 4.79 4.97 -7.68
C ASP A 34 5.14 3.91 -6.66
N TYR A 35 4.12 3.17 -6.24
CA TYR A 35 4.25 2.05 -5.33
C TYR A 35 4.01 0.73 -6.04
N VAL A 36 4.72 -0.28 -5.58
CA VAL A 36 4.63 -1.64 -6.11
C VAL A 36 4.36 -2.61 -4.98
N ILE A 37 3.30 -3.41 -5.14
CA ILE A 37 3.00 -4.47 -4.20
C ILE A 37 3.43 -5.83 -4.75
N SER A 38 4.18 -6.59 -3.95
CA SER A 38 4.52 -7.98 -4.28
C SER A 38 3.37 -8.92 -3.96
N ARG A 39 3.37 -10.12 -4.53
CA ARG A 39 2.40 -11.17 -4.17
C ARG A 39 2.40 -11.52 -2.68
N SER A 40 3.52 -11.35 -1.98
CA SER A 40 3.62 -11.55 -0.53
C SER A 40 3.15 -10.33 0.28
N GLY A 41 2.46 -9.37 -0.32
CA GLY A 41 1.92 -8.19 0.35
C GLY A 41 2.96 -7.14 0.77
N ARG A 42 4.19 -7.24 0.28
CA ARG A 42 5.22 -6.25 0.58
C ARG A 42 5.12 -5.07 -0.38
N LEU A 43 5.11 -3.86 0.17
CA LEU A 43 5.04 -2.60 -0.58
C LEU A 43 6.44 -2.00 -0.77
N PHE A 44 6.71 -1.52 -1.97
CA PHE A 44 7.95 -0.82 -2.33
C PHE A 44 7.60 0.53 -2.95
N ASN A 45 8.32 1.59 -2.60
CA ASN A 45 8.23 2.89 -3.27
C ASN A 45 9.34 2.98 -4.31
N GLU A 46 8.98 3.08 -5.59
CA GLU A 46 9.91 3.18 -6.72
C GLU A 46 10.16 4.61 -7.17
N THR A 47 9.40 5.58 -6.65
CA THR A 47 9.62 7.00 -6.93
C THR A 47 11.00 7.43 -6.42
N PRO A 48 11.79 8.15 -7.22
CA PRO A 48 13.04 8.73 -6.77
C PRO A 48 12.84 9.62 -5.54
N ILE A 49 13.78 9.59 -4.58
CA ILE A 49 13.65 10.25 -3.27
C ILE A 49 13.40 11.76 -3.40
N ASP A 50 14.03 12.41 -4.38
CA ASP A 50 13.88 13.83 -4.66
C ASP A 50 12.53 14.23 -5.26
N LYS A 51 11.74 13.24 -5.69
CA LYS A 51 10.42 13.43 -6.32
C LYS A 51 9.24 12.99 -5.44
N ARG A 52 9.50 12.32 -4.33
CA ARG A 52 8.45 11.78 -3.46
C ARG A 52 7.58 12.87 -2.84
N GLY A 53 6.29 12.55 -2.71
CA GLY A 53 5.33 13.38 -1.99
C GLY A 53 4.99 14.71 -2.66
N LYS A 54 5.25 14.87 -3.95
CA LYS A 54 5.00 16.13 -4.69
C LYS A 54 3.64 16.18 -5.40
N GLY A 55 2.99 15.04 -5.53
CA GLY A 55 1.68 14.92 -6.18
C GLY A 55 0.51 14.97 -5.20
N SER A 56 -0.70 14.84 -5.71
CA SER A 56 -1.95 14.67 -4.93
C SER A 56 -2.44 13.23 -4.90
N THR A 57 -1.88 12.37 -5.73
CA THR A 57 -2.25 10.96 -5.87
C THR A 57 -1.02 10.07 -5.92
N ASP A 58 -1.21 8.79 -5.61
CA ASP A 58 -0.21 7.74 -5.69
C ASP A 58 -0.71 6.66 -6.66
N ASN A 59 0.20 5.99 -7.36
CA ASN A 59 -0.10 4.81 -8.16
C ASN A 59 0.33 3.55 -7.41
N LEU A 60 -0.51 2.52 -7.43
CA LEU A 60 -0.19 1.20 -6.90
C LEU A 60 -0.22 0.16 -8.02
N TYR A 61 0.90 -0.50 -8.26
CA TYR A 61 1.09 -1.51 -9.29
C TYR A 61 1.30 -2.89 -8.69
N LEU A 62 0.87 -3.92 -9.41
CA LEU A 62 1.26 -5.29 -9.09
C LEU A 62 2.70 -5.56 -9.60
N SER A 63 3.57 -6.12 -8.75
CA SER A 63 4.99 -6.35 -9.10
C SER A 63 5.19 -7.35 -10.25
N SER A 64 4.29 -8.31 -10.42
CA SER A 64 4.36 -9.32 -11.47
C SER A 64 3.75 -8.86 -12.81
N ASP A 65 2.90 -7.83 -12.79
CA ASP A 65 2.25 -7.28 -13.98
C ASP A 65 1.90 -5.80 -13.76
N ARG A 66 2.67 -4.92 -14.38
CA ARG A 66 2.51 -3.46 -14.25
C ARG A 66 1.29 -2.89 -14.98
N SER A 67 0.64 -3.68 -15.84
CA SER A 67 -0.63 -3.27 -16.44
C SER A 67 -1.79 -3.31 -15.43
N ILE A 68 -1.62 -4.05 -14.33
CA ILE A 68 -2.57 -4.12 -13.21
C ILE A 68 -2.19 -3.03 -12.20
N SER A 69 -3.00 -1.99 -12.12
CA SER A 69 -2.74 -0.84 -11.26
C SER A 69 -4.01 -0.12 -10.84
N VAL A 70 -3.90 0.66 -9.76
CA VAL A 70 -4.90 1.64 -9.33
C VAL A 70 -4.21 2.95 -8.98
N THR A 71 -4.93 4.06 -9.13
CA THR A 71 -4.51 5.38 -8.65
C THR A 71 -5.41 5.75 -7.46
N VAL A 72 -4.80 6.22 -6.38
CA VAL A 72 -5.46 6.60 -5.13
C VAL A 72 -4.98 7.95 -4.66
N ASN A 73 -5.70 8.60 -3.75
CA ASN A 73 -5.22 9.82 -3.12
C ASN A 73 -3.95 9.55 -2.30
N GLN A 74 -3.07 10.54 -2.29
CA GLN A 74 -1.76 10.45 -1.64
C GLN A 74 -1.88 10.26 -0.12
N GLY A 75 -0.93 9.53 0.45
CA GLY A 75 -0.72 9.42 1.90
C GLY A 75 -0.76 8.00 2.42
N LEU A 76 -1.83 7.23 2.17
CA LEU A 76 -2.00 5.88 2.73
C LEU A 76 -0.86 4.93 2.33
N LEU A 77 -0.50 4.89 1.03
CA LEU A 77 0.58 4.01 0.56
C LEU A 77 1.93 4.38 1.17
N GLY A 78 2.20 5.69 1.30
CA GLY A 78 3.39 6.21 1.97
C GLY A 78 3.46 5.82 3.43
N GLU A 79 2.34 5.87 4.15
CA GLU A 79 2.29 5.46 5.55
C GLU A 79 2.50 3.95 5.70
N ILE A 80 1.81 3.11 4.90
CA ILE A 80 2.01 1.64 4.90
C ILE A 80 3.49 1.30 4.66
N HIS A 81 4.11 1.92 3.65
CA HIS A 81 5.52 1.70 3.34
C HIS A 81 6.45 2.11 4.49
N SER A 82 6.17 3.25 5.12
CA SER A 82 6.93 3.79 6.25
C SER A 82 6.84 2.90 7.49
N MET A 83 5.62 2.45 7.82
CA MET A 83 5.38 1.56 8.97
C MET A 83 5.97 0.18 8.73
N GLN A 84 5.87 -0.37 7.51
CA GLN A 84 6.56 -1.60 7.11
C GLN A 84 8.08 -1.52 7.36
N ALA A 85 8.71 -0.37 7.02
CA ALA A 85 10.14 -0.18 7.24
C ALA A 85 10.50 -0.09 8.74
N LYS A 86 9.64 0.52 9.57
CA LYS A 86 9.80 0.56 11.03
C LYS A 86 9.70 -0.83 11.65
N GLU A 87 8.65 -1.58 11.28
CA GLU A 87 8.43 -2.94 11.77
C GLU A 87 9.58 -3.89 11.38
N GLN A 88 10.14 -3.71 10.19
CA GLN A 88 11.30 -4.48 9.75
C GLN A 88 12.55 -4.22 10.62
N LYS A 89 12.79 -2.97 11.04
CA LYS A 89 13.88 -2.61 11.95
C LYS A 89 13.70 -3.22 13.34
N GLU A 90 12.47 -3.46 13.76
CA GLU A 90 12.13 -4.05 15.06
C GLU A 90 11.95 -5.59 15.00
N ASN A 91 12.44 -6.24 13.93
CA ASN A 91 12.32 -7.68 13.66
C ASN A 91 10.87 -8.19 13.49
N ARG A 92 9.91 -7.32 13.30
CA ARG A 92 8.51 -7.66 12.98
C ARG A 92 8.26 -7.58 11.48
N VAL A 93 9.03 -8.31 10.71
CA VAL A 93 9.15 -8.20 9.25
C VAL A 93 7.86 -8.46 8.47
N LYS A 94 6.85 -9.07 9.10
CA LYS A 94 5.59 -9.41 8.43
C LYS A 94 4.52 -8.32 8.53
N LYS A 95 4.64 -7.36 9.42
CA LYS A 95 3.60 -6.34 9.63
C LYS A 95 3.70 -5.20 8.63
N SER A 96 2.55 -4.84 8.05
CA SER A 96 2.39 -3.66 7.20
C SER A 96 1.02 -3.05 7.47
N TYR A 97 0.96 -1.74 7.72
CA TYR A 97 -0.29 -1.06 8.03
C TYR A 97 -0.17 0.45 7.81
N GLY A 98 -1.32 1.09 7.58
CA GLY A 98 -1.47 2.54 7.49
C GLY A 98 -2.91 2.95 7.72
N SER A 99 -3.14 4.24 7.91
CA SER A 99 -4.45 4.83 8.17
C SER A 99 -4.74 6.01 7.26
N THR A 100 -6.02 6.29 7.07
CA THR A 100 -6.50 7.47 6.34
C THR A 100 -7.94 7.79 6.72
N GLN A 101 -8.32 9.07 6.62
CA GLN A 101 -9.72 9.48 6.69
C GLN A 101 -10.44 9.37 5.34
N ASP A 102 -9.70 9.15 4.26
CA ASP A 102 -10.24 8.87 2.94
C ASP A 102 -10.61 7.39 2.83
N LEU A 103 -11.91 7.12 3.09
CA LEU A 103 -12.44 5.75 3.10
C LEU A 103 -12.44 5.12 1.70
N GLU A 104 -12.57 5.91 0.64
CA GLU A 104 -12.52 5.43 -0.74
C GLU A 104 -11.12 4.93 -1.10
N THR A 105 -10.10 5.73 -0.77
CA THR A 105 -8.70 5.31 -0.90
C THR A 105 -8.41 4.04 -0.10
N ALA A 106 -8.86 3.96 1.16
CA ALA A 106 -8.66 2.77 1.99
C ALA A 106 -9.29 1.52 1.38
N ALA A 107 -10.56 1.63 0.94
CA ALA A 107 -11.28 0.52 0.30
C ALA A 107 -10.63 0.08 -1.01
N THR A 108 -10.16 1.02 -1.82
CA THR A 108 -9.48 0.76 -3.10
C THR A 108 -8.16 0.02 -2.88
N VAL A 109 -7.32 0.48 -1.93
CA VAL A 109 -6.04 -0.16 -1.59
C VAL A 109 -6.28 -1.56 -1.01
N PHE A 110 -7.24 -1.69 -0.07
CA PHE A 110 -7.61 -2.99 0.49
C PHE A 110 -8.05 -3.98 -0.58
N LYS A 111 -9.01 -3.57 -1.45
CA LYS A 111 -9.50 -4.42 -2.52
C LYS A 111 -8.40 -4.83 -3.48
N PHE A 112 -7.58 -3.89 -3.94
CA PHE A 112 -6.47 -4.18 -4.83
C PHE A 112 -5.49 -5.19 -4.22
N ALA A 113 -5.12 -4.99 -2.96
CA ALA A 113 -4.21 -5.87 -2.25
C ALA A 113 -4.80 -7.26 -2.02
N ALA A 114 -6.08 -7.34 -1.63
CA ALA A 114 -6.81 -8.60 -1.43
C ALA A 114 -6.93 -9.41 -2.72
N ASP A 115 -7.21 -8.75 -3.85
CA ASP A 115 -7.40 -9.42 -5.14
C ASP A 115 -6.09 -9.92 -5.77
N HIS A 116 -4.95 -9.29 -5.45
CA HIS A 116 -3.70 -9.51 -6.20
C HIS A 116 -2.53 -10.03 -5.37
N THR A 117 -2.71 -10.26 -4.06
CA THR A 117 -1.68 -10.84 -3.21
C THR A 117 -2.08 -12.23 -2.70
N THR A 118 -1.11 -12.98 -2.17
CA THR A 118 -1.32 -14.32 -1.58
C THR A 118 -1.29 -14.28 -0.05
N VAL A 119 -1.70 -13.15 0.52
CA VAL A 119 -1.79 -12.94 1.97
C VAL A 119 -3.10 -12.27 2.31
N GLU A 120 -3.57 -12.45 3.53
CA GLU A 120 -4.78 -11.79 3.98
C GLU A 120 -4.54 -10.32 4.34
N TRP A 121 -5.53 -9.51 3.99
CA TRP A 121 -5.59 -8.09 4.30
C TRP A 121 -6.81 -7.77 5.15
N LYS A 122 -6.71 -6.70 5.92
CA LYS A 122 -7.77 -6.21 6.79
C LYS A 122 -8.02 -4.73 6.51
N LEU A 123 -9.31 -4.37 6.57
CA LEU A 123 -9.80 -3.00 6.58
C LEU A 123 -10.70 -2.81 7.79
N ASP A 124 -10.22 -2.08 8.78
CA ASP A 124 -10.99 -1.64 9.94
C ASP A 124 -11.34 -0.16 9.79
N VAL A 125 -12.55 0.24 10.16
CA VAL A 125 -12.92 1.65 10.26
C VAL A 125 -13.31 1.97 11.69
N TYR A 126 -12.75 3.03 12.23
CA TYR A 126 -12.99 3.55 13.56
C TYR A 126 -13.73 4.88 13.48
N ASP A 127 -14.71 5.09 14.35
CA ASP A 127 -15.47 6.34 14.45
C ASP A 127 -15.15 7.01 15.80
N ASP A 128 -14.56 8.19 15.75
CA ASP A 128 -14.32 9.04 16.91
C ASP A 128 -15.18 10.30 16.79
N ASN A 129 -16.37 10.24 17.41
CA ASN A 129 -17.33 11.36 17.44
C ASN A 129 -17.68 11.90 16.04
N GLY A 130 -17.92 11.00 15.09
CA GLY A 130 -18.29 11.33 13.71
C GLY A 130 -17.09 11.49 12.76
N THR A 131 -15.86 11.44 13.28
CA THR A 131 -14.66 11.42 12.44
C THR A 131 -14.26 9.97 12.19
N ARG A 132 -14.35 9.53 10.94
CA ARG A 132 -14.01 8.17 10.56
C ARG A 132 -12.59 8.06 10.04
N THR A 133 -11.88 7.06 10.57
CA THR A 133 -10.51 6.72 10.16
C THR A 133 -10.45 5.25 9.79
N ALA A 134 -10.03 4.95 8.58
CA ALA A 134 -9.78 3.60 8.11
C ALA A 134 -8.33 3.18 8.41
N VAL A 135 -8.16 1.92 8.78
CA VAL A 135 -6.86 1.25 8.95
C VAL A 135 -6.80 0.08 7.97
N VAL A 136 -5.82 0.11 7.07
CA VAL A 136 -5.52 -1.00 6.17
C VAL A 136 -4.28 -1.72 6.69
N ALA A 137 -4.36 -3.03 6.88
CA ALA A 137 -3.31 -3.80 7.53
C ALA A 137 -3.16 -5.22 6.96
N THR A 138 -1.95 -5.79 7.07
CA THR A 138 -1.67 -7.20 6.82
C THR A 138 -0.55 -7.69 7.73
N ASP A 139 -0.64 -8.95 8.16
CA ASP A 139 0.47 -9.68 8.80
C ASP A 139 1.34 -10.42 7.76
N ARG A 140 1.01 -10.25 6.48
CA ARG A 140 1.61 -10.98 5.36
C ARG A 140 1.61 -12.49 5.60
N ASP A 141 0.50 -12.96 6.16
CA ASP A 141 0.21 -14.37 6.40
C ASP A 141 -0.94 -14.81 5.48
N PRO A 142 -0.85 -15.98 4.82
CA PRO A 142 -1.91 -16.48 3.95
C PRO A 142 -3.10 -17.08 4.72
N TYR A 143 -3.02 -17.21 6.04
CA TYR A 143 -4.01 -17.91 6.85
C TYR A 143 -4.61 -17.07 7.97
N GLY A 144 -4.27 -15.80 8.05
CA GLY A 144 -4.84 -14.90 9.05
C GLY A 144 -4.26 -13.50 9.04
N VAL A 145 -5.07 -12.57 9.50
CA VAL A 145 -4.67 -11.18 9.76
C VAL A 145 -5.23 -10.74 11.11
N ASP A 146 -4.36 -10.70 12.11
CA ASP A 146 -4.73 -10.28 13.50
C ASP A 146 -4.14 -8.90 13.84
N ASN A 147 -3.87 -8.10 12.82
CA ASN A 147 -3.12 -6.86 12.96
C ASN A 147 -3.98 -5.64 13.34
N GLY A 148 -5.31 -5.75 13.39
CA GLY A 148 -6.21 -4.60 13.54
C GLY A 148 -5.96 -3.78 14.81
N VAL A 149 -6.02 -4.39 15.99
CA VAL A 149 -5.79 -3.71 17.28
C VAL A 149 -4.34 -3.23 17.40
N TYR A 150 -3.39 -4.03 16.96
CA TYR A 150 -1.98 -3.64 16.95
C TYR A 150 -1.76 -2.40 16.08
N ALA A 151 -2.27 -2.39 14.85
CA ALA A 151 -2.16 -1.28 13.92
C ALA A 151 -2.86 -0.02 14.46
N GLN A 152 -4.07 -0.16 14.99
CA GLN A 152 -4.81 0.94 15.64
C GLN A 152 -3.94 1.64 16.70
N ASN A 153 -3.35 0.86 17.62
CA ASN A 153 -2.53 1.39 18.71
C ASN A 153 -1.25 2.07 18.16
N LYS A 154 -0.56 1.45 17.20
CA LYS A 154 0.67 1.99 16.62
C LYS A 154 0.44 3.28 15.83
N LEU A 155 -0.71 3.42 15.19
CA LEU A 155 -1.14 4.60 14.44
C LEU A 155 -1.85 5.63 15.33
N SER A 156 -2.10 5.29 16.61
CA SER A 156 -2.85 6.14 17.58
C SER A 156 -4.25 6.51 17.07
N VAL A 157 -4.90 5.61 16.30
CA VAL A 157 -6.25 5.80 15.80
C VAL A 157 -7.23 5.66 16.96
N LYS A 158 -8.09 6.66 17.14
CA LYS A 158 -9.10 6.73 18.21
C LYS A 158 -10.46 6.29 17.70
N GLY A 159 -11.36 6.08 18.66
CA GLY A 159 -12.77 5.79 18.39
C GLY A 159 -13.12 4.32 18.49
N GLU A 160 -14.41 4.04 18.31
CA GLU A 160 -14.97 2.70 18.31
C GLU A 160 -14.86 2.09 16.90
N LYS A 161 -14.56 0.79 16.83
CA LYS A 161 -14.54 0.10 15.54
C LYS A 161 -15.97 -0.13 15.04
N VAL A 162 -16.30 0.46 13.89
CA VAL A 162 -17.62 0.38 13.25
C VAL A 162 -17.65 -0.51 12.01
N ILE A 163 -16.50 -0.79 11.40
CA ILE A 163 -16.34 -1.73 10.27
C ILE A 163 -15.14 -2.63 10.55
N ASP A 164 -15.29 -3.92 10.28
CA ASP A 164 -14.24 -4.94 10.32
C ASP A 164 -14.39 -5.84 9.09
N ILE A 165 -13.45 -5.75 8.15
CA ILE A 165 -13.46 -6.53 6.91
C ILE A 165 -12.08 -7.16 6.75
N HIS A 166 -12.03 -8.44 6.37
CA HIS A 166 -10.78 -9.08 5.97
C HIS A 166 -10.98 -9.94 4.73
N SER A 167 -9.90 -10.14 4.00
CA SER A 167 -9.88 -10.99 2.82
C SER A 167 -9.52 -12.42 3.19
N HIS A 168 -10.08 -13.38 2.44
CA HIS A 168 -9.65 -14.77 2.47
C HIS A 168 -9.05 -15.17 1.14
N LEU A 169 -8.00 -15.98 1.16
CA LEU A 169 -7.45 -16.54 -0.08
C LEU A 169 -8.41 -17.58 -0.66
N LEU A 170 -8.70 -17.46 -1.95
CA LEU A 170 -9.42 -18.49 -2.70
C LEU A 170 -8.57 -19.76 -2.75
N GLY A 171 -8.93 -20.80 -1.96
CA GLY A 171 -8.28 -22.12 -2.02
C GLY A 171 -8.05 -22.85 -0.69
N GLY A 172 -8.37 -22.26 0.43
CA GLY A 172 -8.44 -22.99 1.71
C GLY A 172 -9.66 -23.89 1.73
N THR A 173 -9.48 -25.22 1.87
CA THR A 173 -10.52 -26.25 1.87
C THR A 173 -11.42 -26.25 3.12
N LYS A 174 -11.73 -25.09 3.69
CA LYS A 174 -12.76 -24.94 4.74
C LYS A 174 -13.41 -23.55 4.67
N GLY A 175 -14.61 -23.52 4.09
CA GLY A 175 -15.47 -22.33 4.11
C GLY A 175 -15.39 -21.53 2.82
N GLY A 176 -16.52 -21.49 2.10
CA GLY A 176 -16.63 -20.92 0.77
C GLY A 176 -16.12 -19.49 0.63
N ALA A 177 -15.83 -19.12 -0.61
CA ALA A 177 -15.60 -17.75 -1.01
C ALA A 177 -16.76 -16.87 -0.54
N GLY A 178 -16.56 -16.18 0.56
CA GLY A 178 -17.46 -15.20 1.12
C GLY A 178 -16.61 -14.06 1.64
N ASN A 179 -16.77 -12.90 1.05
CA ASN A 179 -16.41 -11.67 1.73
C ASN A 179 -17.41 -11.56 2.89
N ASP A 180 -17.02 -12.04 4.06
CA ASP A 180 -17.84 -11.86 5.26
C ASP A 180 -17.77 -10.39 5.67
N PHE A 181 -18.73 -9.62 5.16
CA PHE A 181 -19.00 -8.27 5.63
C PHE A 181 -19.69 -8.37 7.00
N ASN A 182 -18.94 -8.42 8.06
CA ASN A 182 -19.49 -8.25 9.40
C ASN A 182 -19.57 -6.74 9.71
N LEU A 183 -20.74 -6.16 9.42
CA LEU A 183 -21.09 -4.87 10.00
C LEU A 183 -21.20 -5.08 11.51
N ALA A 184 -20.39 -4.37 12.30
CA ALA A 184 -20.57 -4.32 13.74
C ALA A 184 -22.02 -3.85 14.01
N LYS A 185 -22.79 -4.65 14.76
CA LYS A 185 -24.13 -4.24 15.18
C LYS A 185 -24.01 -3.08 16.16
N PRO A 186 -24.93 -2.11 16.08
CA PRO A 186 -25.00 -1.01 17.02
C PRO A 186 -25.23 -1.48 18.46
#